data_4e12c9cf8eaa49c46c34bc53d7664324
#
_entry.id   4e12c9cf8eaa49c46c34bc53d7664324
#
_cell.length_a   1.000
_cell.length_b   1.000
_cell.length_c   1.000
_cell.angle_alpha   90.00
_cell.angle_beta   90.00
_cell.angle_gamma   90.00
#
_symmetry.space_group_name_H-M   'P 1'
#
loop_
_entity.id
_entity.type
_entity.pdbx_description
1 polymer ?
#
loop_
_entity_poly.entity_id
_entity_poly.type
_entity_poly.pdbx_seq_one_letter_code
_entity_poly.pdbx_strand_id
1 'polypeptide(L)'
;SVCVNPIWIRHVAEKLEGAPVLPCCVVGFPLGAGLTSIKALEAAECCALGAKEIDMVINIGAAKAQDWEGVMSDVAAVVTAVSGRAVVKAIIEVRLLTDAEKIRACICAKEAGAGFVKTSTGFLGGGATVSDVRLMRSAVGDAIGVKASGGIRSYNDAIAMIQAGANRIGCSASIAIINGIDRRHNAET
;
A
#
# COMPACT_ATOMS: atom_id res chain seq x y z
N SER A 1 3.95 9.22 5.79
CA SER A 1 4.08 9.60 4.37
C SER A 1 2.83 10.30 3.86
N VAL A 2 2.96 11.14 2.83
CA VAL A 2 1.86 11.73 2.07
C VAL A 2 1.80 11.04 0.71
N CYS A 3 0.66 10.38 0.42
CA CYS A 3 0.48 9.57 -0.78
C CYS A 3 -0.43 10.30 -1.78
N VAL A 4 0.06 10.47 -3.02
CA VAL A 4 -0.59 11.25 -4.08
C VAL A 4 -0.52 10.54 -5.43
N ASN A 5 -1.29 11.05 -6.40
CA ASN A 5 -1.14 10.67 -7.80
C ASN A 5 0.15 11.26 -8.41
N PRO A 6 0.71 10.64 -9.47
CA PRO A 6 1.99 11.03 -10.08
C PRO A 6 2.13 12.50 -10.41
N ILE A 7 1.07 13.15 -10.88
CA ILE A 7 1.08 14.57 -11.25
C ILE A 7 1.47 15.51 -10.07
N TRP A 8 1.27 15.08 -8.83
CA TRP A 8 1.52 15.88 -7.64
C TRP A 8 2.84 15.56 -6.94
N ILE A 9 3.55 14.50 -7.35
CA ILE A 9 4.66 13.97 -6.55
C ILE A 9 5.82 14.97 -6.40
N ARG A 10 6.18 15.70 -7.47
CA ARG A 10 7.20 16.75 -7.40
C ARG A 10 6.83 17.83 -6.37
N HIS A 11 5.60 18.34 -6.45
CA HIS A 11 5.13 19.35 -5.53
C HIS A 11 5.16 18.88 -4.07
N VAL A 12 4.72 17.64 -3.82
CA VAL A 12 4.75 17.06 -2.46
C VAL A 12 6.18 16.84 -1.98
N ALA A 13 7.09 16.38 -2.84
CA ALA A 13 8.50 16.21 -2.49
C ALA A 13 9.15 17.53 -2.07
N GLU A 14 8.93 18.60 -2.84
CA GLU A 14 9.41 19.95 -2.51
C GLU A 14 8.85 20.46 -1.18
N LYS A 15 7.55 20.25 -0.92
CA LYS A 15 6.91 20.71 0.34
C LYS A 15 7.33 19.91 1.57
N LEU A 16 7.80 18.68 1.38
CA LEU A 16 8.26 17.81 2.46
C LEU A 16 9.78 17.83 2.64
N GLU A 17 10.50 18.70 1.90
CA GLU A 17 11.96 18.81 2.02
C GLU A 17 12.33 19.17 3.47
N GLY A 18 13.26 18.41 4.05
CA GLY A 18 13.68 18.56 5.44
C GLY A 18 12.70 18.03 6.50
N ALA A 19 11.50 17.57 6.11
CA ALA A 19 10.54 16.98 7.04
C ALA A 19 10.79 15.46 7.19
N PRO A 20 10.45 14.85 8.35
CA PRO A 20 10.56 13.39 8.54
C PRO A 20 9.44 12.61 7.84
N VAL A 21 8.64 13.28 7.00
CA VAL A 21 7.49 12.70 6.27
C VAL A 21 7.89 12.41 4.84
N LEU A 22 7.67 11.18 4.37
CA LEU A 22 8.11 10.72 3.05
C LEU A 22 7.07 11.02 1.96
N PRO A 23 7.50 11.50 0.77
CA PRO A 23 6.66 11.56 -0.41
C PRO A 23 6.37 10.15 -0.91
N CYS A 24 5.09 9.81 -1.10
CA CYS A 24 4.63 8.54 -1.62
C CYS A 24 3.81 8.75 -2.90
N CYS A 25 3.97 7.90 -3.89
CA CYS A 25 3.23 7.96 -5.14
C CYS A 25 2.52 6.64 -5.43
N VAL A 26 1.33 6.70 -6.02
CA VAL A 26 0.66 5.51 -6.54
C VAL A 26 1.15 5.20 -7.96
N VAL A 27 1.12 3.92 -8.36
CA VAL A 27 1.54 3.43 -9.68
C VAL A 27 0.57 2.37 -10.19
N GLY A 28 0.22 2.41 -11.47
CA GLY A 28 -0.78 1.54 -12.06
C GLY A 28 -2.17 1.70 -11.44
N PHE A 29 -2.45 2.85 -10.90
CA PHE A 29 -3.56 3.09 -9.98
C PHE A 29 -4.82 3.63 -10.71
N PRO A 30 -6.06 3.18 -10.36
CA PRO A 30 -6.36 2.25 -9.27
C PRO A 30 -6.54 0.78 -9.72
N LEU A 31 -6.45 0.46 -11.01
CA LEU A 31 -6.92 -0.82 -11.57
C LEU A 31 -5.82 -1.89 -11.69
N GLY A 32 -4.54 -1.52 -11.71
CA GLY A 32 -3.44 -2.45 -11.94
C GLY A 32 -3.39 -3.06 -13.36
N ALA A 33 -4.23 -2.58 -14.29
CA ALA A 33 -4.47 -3.19 -15.60
C ALA A 33 -3.53 -2.67 -16.71
N GLY A 34 -2.59 -1.80 -16.37
CA GLY A 34 -1.59 -1.30 -17.32
C GLY A 34 -0.49 -2.33 -17.61
N LEU A 35 0.27 -2.09 -18.69
CA LEU A 35 1.44 -2.92 -18.99
C LEU A 35 2.49 -2.81 -17.87
N THR A 36 3.12 -3.92 -17.54
CA THR A 36 4.20 -4.01 -16.54
C THR A 36 5.32 -3.01 -16.83
N SER A 37 5.75 -2.88 -18.10
CA SER A 37 6.78 -1.91 -18.50
C SER A 37 6.38 -0.45 -18.23
N ILE A 38 5.10 -0.12 -18.38
CA ILE A 38 4.57 1.22 -18.10
C ILE A 38 4.52 1.48 -16.60
N LYS A 39 4.11 0.51 -15.78
CA LYS A 39 4.17 0.64 -14.32
C LYS A 39 5.61 0.85 -13.82
N ALA A 40 6.57 0.09 -14.38
CA ALA A 40 7.98 0.23 -14.06
C ALA A 40 8.52 1.63 -14.43
N LEU A 41 8.17 2.13 -15.63
CA LEU A 41 8.54 3.48 -16.07
C LEU A 41 7.90 4.55 -15.18
N GLU A 42 6.60 4.45 -14.90
CA GLU A 42 5.89 5.37 -14.01
C GLU A 42 6.54 5.44 -12.63
N ALA A 43 6.93 4.30 -12.06
CA ALA A 43 7.62 4.25 -10.77
C ALA A 43 9.00 4.90 -10.83
N ALA A 44 9.78 4.65 -11.88
CA ALA A 44 11.10 5.26 -12.08
C ALA A 44 11.01 6.79 -12.19
N GLU A 45 10.04 7.30 -12.96
CA GLU A 45 9.77 8.74 -13.10
C GLU A 45 9.31 9.36 -11.77
N CYS A 46 8.40 8.70 -11.04
CA CYS A 46 7.99 9.18 -9.71
C CYS A 46 9.18 9.28 -8.76
N CYS A 47 10.11 8.32 -8.79
CA CYS A 47 11.33 8.39 -7.99
C CYS A 47 12.26 9.53 -8.43
N ALA A 48 12.39 9.79 -9.73
CA ALA A 48 13.16 10.92 -10.26
C ALA A 48 12.55 12.27 -9.83
N LEU A 49 11.25 12.31 -9.60
CA LEU A 49 10.50 13.47 -9.10
C LEU A 49 10.45 13.56 -7.56
N GLY A 50 11.13 12.66 -6.84
CA GLY A 50 11.32 12.72 -5.40
C GLY A 50 10.52 11.73 -4.56
N ALA A 51 9.77 10.79 -5.16
CA ALA A 51 9.10 9.73 -4.41
C ALA A 51 10.11 8.88 -3.63
N LYS A 52 9.78 8.58 -2.37
CA LYS A 52 10.52 7.68 -1.48
C LYS A 52 9.73 6.41 -1.15
N GLU A 53 8.46 6.39 -1.49
CA GLU A 53 7.57 5.23 -1.38
C GLU A 53 6.70 5.14 -2.65
N ILE A 54 6.46 3.91 -3.13
CA ILE A 54 5.62 3.62 -4.29
C ILE A 54 4.54 2.62 -3.87
N ASP A 55 3.27 3.04 -3.97
CA ASP A 55 2.10 2.19 -3.73
C ASP A 55 1.59 1.70 -5.10
N MET A 56 2.07 0.55 -5.60
CA MET A 56 1.66 -0.01 -6.89
C MET A 56 0.44 -0.93 -6.76
N VAL A 57 -0.45 -0.93 -7.74
CA VAL A 57 -1.51 -1.94 -7.83
C VAL A 57 -0.99 -3.12 -8.65
N ILE A 58 -1.12 -4.35 -8.09
CA ILE A 58 -0.74 -5.58 -8.81
C ILE A 58 -1.62 -5.77 -10.06
N ASN A 59 -1.22 -6.65 -10.97
CA ASN A 59 -2.09 -7.11 -12.04
C ASN A 59 -3.20 -8.01 -11.47
N ILE A 60 -4.35 -7.40 -11.12
CA ILE A 60 -5.50 -8.10 -10.53
C ILE A 60 -6.08 -9.13 -11.52
N GLY A 61 -6.07 -8.82 -12.81
CA GLY A 61 -6.52 -9.74 -13.86
C GLY A 61 -5.69 -11.02 -13.88
N ALA A 62 -4.36 -10.92 -13.82
CA ALA A 62 -3.46 -12.05 -13.72
C ALA A 62 -3.72 -12.86 -12.43
N ALA A 63 -3.91 -12.19 -11.29
CA ALA A 63 -4.25 -12.87 -10.03
C ALA A 63 -5.57 -13.65 -10.14
N LYS A 64 -6.60 -13.10 -10.78
CA LYS A 64 -7.88 -13.79 -11.04
C LYS A 64 -7.75 -14.95 -12.01
N ALA A 65 -6.84 -14.84 -12.98
CA ALA A 65 -6.50 -15.93 -13.91
C ALA A 65 -5.54 -16.97 -13.29
N GLN A 66 -5.12 -16.77 -12.04
CA GLN A 66 -4.12 -17.60 -11.33
C GLN A 66 -2.74 -17.60 -12.00
N ASP A 67 -2.45 -16.60 -12.80
CA ASP A 67 -1.12 -16.36 -13.36
C ASP A 67 -0.22 -15.66 -12.32
N TRP A 68 0.26 -16.46 -11.37
CA TRP A 68 1.06 -15.97 -10.26
C TRP A 68 2.47 -15.56 -10.67
N GLU A 69 2.99 -16.15 -11.74
CA GLU A 69 4.27 -15.74 -12.34
C GLU A 69 4.15 -14.33 -12.94
N GLY A 70 3.06 -14.07 -13.65
CA GLY A 70 2.75 -12.73 -14.17
C GLY A 70 2.58 -11.70 -13.04
N VAL A 71 1.90 -12.03 -11.95
CA VAL A 71 1.77 -11.15 -10.77
C VAL A 71 3.13 -10.86 -10.15
N MET A 72 3.96 -11.88 -9.95
CA MET A 72 5.29 -11.73 -9.36
C MET A 72 6.20 -10.89 -10.26
N SER A 73 6.21 -11.15 -11.58
CA SER A 73 7.00 -10.41 -12.57
C SER A 73 6.59 -8.93 -12.64
N ASP A 74 5.29 -8.64 -12.54
CA ASP A 74 4.75 -7.27 -12.52
C ASP A 74 5.28 -6.47 -11.32
N VAL A 75 5.27 -7.06 -10.12
CA VAL A 75 5.82 -6.44 -8.91
C VAL A 75 7.34 -6.31 -8.98
N ALA A 76 8.04 -7.37 -9.42
CA ALA A 76 9.50 -7.39 -9.52
C ALA A 76 10.04 -6.33 -10.48
N ALA A 77 9.34 -6.09 -11.60
CA ALA A 77 9.71 -5.05 -12.55
C ALA A 77 9.68 -3.64 -11.92
N VAL A 78 8.65 -3.35 -11.11
CA VAL A 78 8.54 -2.07 -10.39
C VAL A 78 9.62 -1.97 -9.30
N VAL A 79 9.85 -3.04 -8.51
CA VAL A 79 10.91 -3.09 -7.49
C VAL A 79 12.27 -2.82 -8.12
N THR A 80 12.56 -3.46 -9.24
CA THR A 80 13.82 -3.27 -9.99
C THR A 80 13.95 -1.83 -10.51
N ALA A 81 12.88 -1.27 -11.07
CA ALA A 81 12.89 0.08 -11.64
C ALA A 81 13.20 1.16 -10.60
N VAL A 82 12.80 0.97 -9.34
CA VAL A 82 13.08 1.93 -8.28
C VAL A 82 14.46 1.74 -7.64
N SER A 83 15.11 0.57 -7.79
CA SER A 83 16.50 0.27 -7.43
C SER A 83 16.93 0.86 -6.07
N GLY A 84 16.23 0.56 -4.99
CA GLY A 84 16.55 1.04 -3.63
C GLY A 84 16.29 2.53 -3.38
N ARG A 85 15.82 3.29 -4.39
CA ARG A 85 15.43 4.71 -4.23
C ARG A 85 14.13 4.90 -3.47
N ALA A 86 13.24 3.92 -3.50
CA ALA A 86 11.95 3.94 -2.85
C ALA A 86 11.53 2.55 -2.35
N VAL A 87 10.71 2.52 -1.31
CA VAL A 87 10.05 1.28 -0.83
C VAL A 87 8.80 1.04 -1.65
N VAL A 88 8.67 -0.17 -2.23
CA VAL A 88 7.48 -0.59 -2.97
C VAL A 88 6.47 -1.24 -2.03
N LYS A 89 5.20 -0.85 -2.14
CA LYS A 89 4.06 -1.46 -1.46
C LYS A 89 3.09 -1.99 -2.50
N ALA A 90 2.86 -3.30 -2.51
CA ALA A 90 1.97 -3.97 -3.46
C ALA A 90 0.52 -3.94 -2.95
N ILE A 91 -0.36 -3.19 -3.63
CA ILE A 91 -1.79 -3.16 -3.37
C ILE A 91 -2.42 -4.38 -4.02
N ILE A 92 -2.91 -5.31 -3.21
CA ILE A 92 -3.52 -6.55 -3.71
C ILE A 92 -5.03 -6.43 -3.99
N GLU A 93 -5.66 -5.35 -3.55
CA GLU A 93 -7.10 -5.07 -3.67
C GLU A 93 -7.96 -6.21 -3.12
N VAL A 94 -7.91 -6.39 -1.81
CA VAL A 94 -8.50 -7.54 -1.08
C VAL A 94 -9.96 -7.82 -1.42
N ARG A 95 -10.74 -6.80 -1.78
CA ARG A 95 -12.17 -6.95 -2.11
C ARG A 95 -12.43 -7.80 -3.35
N LEU A 96 -11.48 -7.83 -4.28
CA LEU A 96 -11.62 -8.55 -5.54
C LEU A 96 -11.07 -9.98 -5.48
N LEU A 97 -10.43 -10.35 -4.39
CA LEU A 97 -9.72 -11.63 -4.24
C LEU A 97 -10.38 -12.52 -3.18
N THR A 98 -10.38 -13.81 -3.44
CA THR A 98 -10.67 -14.84 -2.43
C THR A 98 -9.52 -14.92 -1.42
N ASP A 99 -9.71 -15.53 -0.26
CA ASP A 99 -8.66 -15.65 0.75
C ASP A 99 -7.43 -16.42 0.24
N ALA A 100 -7.63 -17.46 -0.58
CA ALA A 100 -6.53 -18.17 -1.23
C ALA A 100 -5.75 -17.27 -2.20
N GLU A 101 -6.43 -16.46 -3.01
CA GLU A 101 -5.81 -15.49 -3.91
C GLU A 101 -5.07 -14.38 -3.15
N LYS A 102 -5.63 -13.89 -2.03
CA LYS A 102 -4.96 -12.90 -1.16
C LYS A 102 -3.63 -13.44 -0.62
N ILE A 103 -3.62 -14.68 -0.13
CA ILE A 103 -2.41 -15.34 0.37
C ILE A 103 -1.36 -15.44 -0.75
N ARG A 104 -1.74 -15.93 -1.93
CA ARG A 104 -0.83 -16.07 -3.07
C ARG A 104 -0.29 -14.73 -3.54
N ALA A 105 -1.14 -13.70 -3.66
CA ALA A 105 -0.71 -12.35 -4.02
C ALA A 105 0.28 -11.75 -3.01
N CYS A 106 0.07 -11.97 -1.71
CA CYS A 106 0.99 -11.55 -0.66
C CYS A 106 2.35 -12.26 -0.77
N ILE A 107 2.36 -13.57 -1.04
CA ILE A 107 3.59 -14.35 -1.24
C ILE A 107 4.33 -13.85 -2.48
N CYS A 108 3.65 -13.69 -3.63
CA CYS A 108 4.26 -13.15 -4.84
C CYS A 108 4.89 -11.77 -4.62
N ALA A 109 4.18 -10.87 -3.93
CA ALA A 109 4.71 -9.54 -3.63
C ALA A 109 5.97 -9.59 -2.76
N LYS A 110 5.98 -10.46 -1.73
CA LYS A 110 7.14 -10.67 -0.87
C LYS A 110 8.33 -11.24 -1.65
N GLU A 111 8.13 -12.27 -2.45
CA GLU A 111 9.18 -12.92 -3.27
C GLU A 111 9.71 -11.98 -4.35
N ALA A 112 8.87 -11.10 -4.89
CA ALA A 112 9.26 -10.05 -5.83
C ALA A 112 10.06 -8.90 -5.19
N GLY A 113 10.25 -8.88 -3.87
CA GLY A 113 11.03 -7.87 -3.15
C GLY A 113 10.27 -6.62 -2.75
N ALA A 114 8.94 -6.64 -2.72
CA ALA A 114 8.17 -5.54 -2.15
C ALA A 114 8.43 -5.42 -0.63
N GLY A 115 8.54 -4.18 -0.13
CA GLY A 115 8.72 -3.91 1.30
C GLY A 115 7.41 -3.99 2.09
N PHE A 116 6.25 -3.90 1.42
CA PHE A 116 4.93 -4.02 2.01
C PHE A 116 3.94 -4.70 1.06
N VAL A 117 2.93 -5.36 1.65
CA VAL A 117 1.64 -5.59 1.00
C VAL A 117 0.62 -4.59 1.54
N LYS A 118 -0.29 -4.12 0.69
CA LYS A 118 -1.33 -3.15 1.03
C LYS A 118 -2.71 -3.70 0.67
N THR A 119 -3.70 -3.47 1.54
CA THR A 119 -5.04 -4.05 1.36
C THR A 119 -5.74 -3.53 0.11
N SER A 120 -5.89 -2.21 -0.03
CA SER A 120 -6.87 -1.63 -0.96
C SER A 120 -6.43 -0.30 -1.53
N THR A 121 -6.97 0.03 -2.71
CA THR A 121 -6.87 1.37 -3.31
C THR A 121 -7.79 2.37 -2.63
N GLY A 122 -8.95 1.92 -2.15
CA GLY A 122 -10.04 2.75 -1.65
C GLY A 122 -11.01 3.26 -2.74
N PHE A 123 -10.81 2.86 -4.01
CA PHE A 123 -11.61 3.32 -5.16
C PHE A 123 -12.57 2.27 -5.70
N LEU A 124 -12.29 0.98 -5.48
CA LEU A 124 -13.07 -0.12 -6.04
C LEU A 124 -14.13 -0.68 -5.07
N GLY A 125 -14.50 0.12 -4.09
CA GLY A 125 -15.41 -0.27 -3.01
C GLY A 125 -14.73 -1.15 -1.95
N GLY A 126 -15.31 -1.16 -0.75
CA GLY A 126 -14.70 -1.85 0.39
C GLY A 126 -13.48 -1.10 0.94
N GLY A 127 -12.71 -1.81 1.76
CA GLY A 127 -11.53 -1.28 2.42
C GLY A 127 -10.86 -2.37 3.26
N ALA A 128 -9.95 -1.98 4.13
CA ALA A 128 -9.30 -2.90 5.05
C ALA A 128 -10.30 -3.47 6.06
N THR A 129 -10.23 -4.78 6.27
CA THR A 129 -10.90 -5.45 7.38
C THR A 129 -9.86 -6.07 8.33
N VAL A 130 -10.26 -6.28 9.59
CA VAL A 130 -9.42 -6.97 10.58
C VAL A 130 -9.02 -8.36 10.10
N SER A 131 -9.96 -9.09 9.47
CA SER A 131 -9.71 -10.43 8.92
C SER A 131 -8.70 -10.41 7.78
N ASP A 132 -8.82 -9.46 6.83
CA ASP A 132 -7.87 -9.34 5.72
C ASP A 132 -6.47 -9.01 6.22
N VAL A 133 -6.34 -8.06 7.17
CA VAL A 133 -5.03 -7.69 7.72
C VAL A 133 -4.38 -8.87 8.45
N ARG A 134 -5.13 -9.63 9.24
CA ARG A 134 -4.62 -10.86 9.89
C ARG A 134 -4.18 -11.91 8.87
N LEU A 135 -4.98 -12.12 7.82
CA LEU A 135 -4.67 -13.06 6.75
C LEU A 135 -3.38 -12.66 6.03
N MET A 136 -3.25 -11.39 5.65
CA MET A 136 -2.07 -10.84 4.98
C MET A 136 -0.83 -10.94 5.89
N ARG A 137 -0.95 -10.60 7.18
CA ARG A 137 0.15 -10.75 8.15
C ARG A 137 0.60 -12.21 8.27
N SER A 138 -0.35 -13.14 8.36
CA SER A 138 -0.02 -14.57 8.42
C SER A 138 0.70 -15.04 7.15
N ALA A 139 0.35 -14.52 5.97
CA ALA A 139 0.96 -14.89 4.69
C ALA A 139 2.39 -14.37 4.55
N VAL A 140 2.68 -13.14 5.00
CA VAL A 140 4.02 -12.53 4.84
C VAL A 140 4.94 -12.73 6.05
N GLY A 141 4.40 -13.12 7.22
CA GLY A 141 5.16 -13.17 8.47
C GLY A 141 5.70 -11.79 8.84
N ASP A 142 6.87 -11.73 9.43
CA ASP A 142 7.56 -10.48 9.80
C ASP A 142 8.53 -9.98 8.71
N ALA A 143 8.60 -10.68 7.59
CA ALA A 143 9.57 -10.39 6.52
C ALA A 143 9.33 -9.03 5.85
N ILE A 144 8.05 -8.65 5.65
CA ILE A 144 7.66 -7.36 5.07
C ILE A 144 6.48 -6.75 5.83
N GLY A 145 6.24 -5.45 5.60
CA GLY A 145 5.16 -4.73 6.26
C GLY A 145 3.77 -5.05 5.69
N VAL A 146 2.73 -4.80 6.49
CA VAL A 146 1.33 -4.79 6.06
C VAL A 146 0.78 -3.38 6.23
N LYS A 147 0.26 -2.79 5.14
CA LYS A 147 -0.42 -1.49 5.14
C LYS A 147 -1.93 -1.72 5.02
N ALA A 148 -2.68 -1.31 6.04
CA ALA A 148 -4.14 -1.28 6.00
C ALA A 148 -4.63 0.05 5.43
N SER A 149 -5.48 0.03 4.40
CA SER A 149 -6.04 1.25 3.80
C SER A 149 -7.44 1.04 3.24
N GLY A 150 -8.21 2.14 3.19
CA GLY A 150 -9.61 2.13 2.81
C GLY A 150 -10.54 1.91 4.00
N GLY A 151 -11.50 2.81 4.20
CA GLY A 151 -12.54 2.68 5.21
C GLY A 151 -12.13 3.03 6.66
N ILE A 152 -10.87 3.33 6.94
CA ILE A 152 -10.36 3.66 8.28
C ILE A 152 -10.64 5.13 8.57
N ARG A 153 -11.54 5.44 9.51
CA ARG A 153 -12.05 6.80 9.75
C ARG A 153 -11.95 7.24 11.21
N SER A 154 -11.76 6.32 12.14
CA SER A 154 -11.70 6.59 13.57
C SER A 154 -10.42 6.04 14.19
N TYR A 155 -10.11 6.52 15.40
CA TYR A 155 -9.05 5.97 16.24
C TYR A 155 -9.24 4.46 16.48
N ASN A 156 -10.47 4.04 16.76
CA ASN A 156 -10.77 2.62 17.01
C ASN A 156 -10.51 1.75 15.78
N ASP A 157 -10.88 2.23 14.58
CA ASP A 157 -10.59 1.51 13.34
C ASP A 157 -9.07 1.34 13.18
N ALA A 158 -8.30 2.42 13.39
CA ALA A 158 -6.84 2.38 13.26
C ALA A 158 -6.20 1.40 14.26
N ILE A 159 -6.62 1.42 15.53
CA ILE A 159 -6.12 0.48 16.56
C ILE A 159 -6.48 -0.96 16.22
N ALA A 160 -7.71 -1.22 15.72
CA ALA A 160 -8.11 -2.56 15.32
C ALA A 160 -7.22 -3.11 14.19
N MET A 161 -6.84 -2.28 13.21
CA MET A 161 -5.92 -2.67 12.14
C MET A 161 -4.50 -2.94 12.68
N ILE A 162 -3.99 -2.11 13.59
CA ILE A 162 -2.68 -2.30 14.23
C ILE A 162 -2.66 -3.61 15.01
N GLN A 163 -3.68 -3.87 15.82
CA GLN A 163 -3.82 -5.12 16.59
C GLN A 163 -3.98 -6.36 15.70
N ALA A 164 -4.50 -6.17 14.48
CA ALA A 164 -4.57 -7.23 13.48
C ALA A 164 -3.22 -7.51 12.79
N GLY A 165 -2.20 -6.68 13.00
CA GLY A 165 -0.85 -6.84 12.46
C GLY A 165 -0.44 -5.82 11.38
N ALA A 166 -1.19 -4.72 11.20
CA ALA A 166 -0.76 -3.66 10.30
C ALA A 166 0.40 -2.85 10.91
N ASN A 167 1.45 -2.61 10.12
CA ASN A 167 2.57 -1.72 10.48
C ASN A 167 2.34 -0.30 9.97
N ARG A 168 1.42 -0.11 9.04
CA ARG A 168 1.12 1.19 8.40
C ARG A 168 -0.38 1.33 8.19
N ILE A 169 -0.90 2.52 8.46
CA ILE A 169 -2.29 2.89 8.19
C ILE A 169 -2.32 3.90 7.05
N GLY A 170 -3.19 3.66 6.07
CA GLY A 170 -3.50 4.61 5.00
C GLY A 170 -4.93 5.12 5.15
N CYS A 171 -5.10 6.41 5.40
CA CYS A 171 -6.41 7.04 5.58
C CYS A 171 -6.38 8.49 5.13
N SER A 172 -7.55 9.04 4.78
CA SER A 172 -7.76 10.47 4.54
C SER A 172 -8.18 11.22 5.81
N ALA A 173 -8.60 10.49 6.87
CA ALA A 173 -9.08 11.04 8.13
C ALA A 173 -7.97 11.15 9.21
N SER A 174 -6.70 11.32 8.82
CA SER A 174 -5.54 11.28 9.72
C SER A 174 -5.68 12.23 10.92
N ILE A 175 -6.12 13.45 10.69
CA ILE A 175 -6.30 14.47 11.74
C ILE A 175 -7.37 14.03 12.74
N ALA A 176 -8.52 13.52 12.26
CA ALA A 176 -9.59 13.03 13.13
C ALA A 176 -9.16 11.83 13.97
N ILE A 177 -8.35 10.93 13.39
CA ILE A 177 -7.80 9.75 14.08
C ILE A 177 -6.85 10.19 15.19
N ILE A 178 -5.92 11.12 14.91
CA ILE A 178 -4.95 11.62 15.90
C ILE A 178 -5.66 12.38 17.02
N ASN A 179 -6.61 13.29 16.70
CA ASN A 179 -7.39 14.01 17.70
C ASN A 179 -8.29 13.09 18.55
N GLY A 180 -8.59 11.90 18.09
CA GLY A 180 -9.30 10.86 18.86
C GLY A 180 -8.49 10.29 20.03
N ILE A 181 -7.15 10.43 19.98
CA ILE A 181 -6.23 10.04 21.08
C ILE A 181 -6.42 10.99 22.26
N ASP A 182 -6.41 12.31 21.98
CA ASP A 182 -6.47 13.35 23.02
C ASP A 182 -7.78 13.31 23.82
N ARG A 183 -8.89 12.99 23.14
CA ARG A 183 -10.21 12.86 23.82
C ARG A 183 -10.30 11.71 24.80
N ARG A 184 -9.53 10.64 24.65
CA ARG A 184 -9.51 9.50 25.57
C ARG A 184 -8.62 9.75 26.75
N HIS A 185 -7.46 10.36 26.55
CA HIS A 185 -6.59 10.77 27.67
C HIS A 185 -7.30 11.70 28.66
N ASN A 186 -8.13 12.63 28.12
CA ASN A 186 -8.91 13.53 28.96
C ASN A 186 -10.20 12.92 29.57
N ALA A 187 -10.59 11.70 29.18
CA ALA A 187 -11.74 10.98 29.73
C ALA A 187 -11.33 9.94 30.80
N GLU A 188 -10.04 9.62 30.91
CA GLU A 188 -9.45 8.69 31.88
C GLU A 188 -8.73 9.43 33.05
N THR A 189 -8.71 10.79 33.01
CA THR A 189 -8.25 11.67 34.09
C THR A 189 -9.42 12.38 34.75
#